data_70c9a7969a9c06b80a051c893c4e8e78
#
_entry.id   70c9a7969a9c06b80a051c893c4e8e78
#
_cell.length_a   1.000
_cell.length_b   1.000
_cell.length_c   1.000
_cell.angle_alpha   90.00
_cell.angle_beta   90.00
_cell.angle_gamma   90.00
#
_symmetry.space_group_name_H-M   'P 1'
#
loop_
_entity.id
_entity.type
_entity.pdbx_description
1 polymer ?
#
loop_
_entity_poly.entity_id
_entity_poly.type
_entity_poly.pdbx_seq_one_letter_code
_entity_poly.pdbx_strand_id
1 'polypeptide(L)'
;TVIVADNSITGMTGHQNNPMNGRGIHGEIAPALDLPKLCEAMGIEHVRIVDPFDVKALEQVLREETERDALSVIISRRPCALIVKEKRAPYACDAEKCRACGMCMRIGCPAIRKTETGVWIDHTQCVGCGLCGNVCPFGALGTEGA
;
A
#
# COMPACT_ATOMS: atom_id res chain seq x y z
N THR A 1 19.88 5.34 -0.52
CA THR A 1 18.68 4.50 -0.75
C THR A 1 17.70 5.22 -1.65
N VAL A 2 17.15 4.54 -2.65
CA VAL A 2 16.09 5.02 -3.54
C VAL A 2 14.82 4.22 -3.25
N ILE A 3 13.67 4.90 -3.15
CA ILE A 3 12.37 4.24 -2.98
C ILE A 3 11.54 4.46 -4.22
N VAL A 4 11.11 3.36 -4.86
CA VAL A 4 10.22 3.37 -6.01
C VAL A 4 8.81 2.98 -5.57
N ALA A 5 7.85 3.89 -5.70
CA ALA A 5 6.44 3.63 -5.43
C ALA A 5 5.78 3.01 -6.68
N ASP A 6 5.69 1.68 -6.71
CA ASP A 6 5.09 0.93 -7.81
C ASP A 6 3.63 0.57 -7.50
N ASN A 7 2.70 1.33 -8.05
CA ASN A 7 1.28 1.07 -7.95
C ASN A 7 0.68 0.37 -9.18
N SER A 8 1.53 -0.18 -10.05
CA SER A 8 1.19 -0.89 -11.30
C SER A 8 0.47 -0.04 -12.36
N ILE A 9 0.39 1.28 -12.16
CA ILE A 9 -0.25 2.21 -13.10
C ILE A 9 0.27 3.63 -12.89
N THR A 10 0.15 4.49 -13.91
CA THR A 10 0.35 5.93 -13.76
C THR A 10 -1.00 6.58 -13.49
N GLY A 11 -1.40 6.64 -12.19
CA GLY A 11 -2.76 6.96 -11.78
C GLY A 11 -3.12 8.43 -11.81
N MET A 12 -2.17 9.34 -11.58
CA MET A 12 -2.41 10.77 -11.39
C MET A 12 -2.99 11.45 -12.63
N THR A 13 -2.66 10.98 -13.83
CA THR A 13 -3.08 11.57 -15.10
C THR A 13 -4.13 10.75 -15.86
N GLY A 14 -4.88 9.88 -15.18
CA GLY A 14 -6.01 9.14 -15.77
C GLY A 14 -5.76 7.66 -16.02
N HIS A 15 -5.06 6.97 -15.13
CA HIS A 15 -4.85 5.52 -15.17
C HIS A 15 -4.12 5.03 -16.42
N GLN A 16 -3.07 5.72 -16.81
CA GLN A 16 -2.27 5.37 -17.97
C GLN A 16 -1.39 4.15 -17.69
N ASN A 17 -1.16 3.37 -18.74
CA ASN A 17 -0.21 2.27 -18.69
C ASN A 17 1.21 2.80 -18.45
N ASN A 18 2.05 1.96 -17.87
CA ASN A 18 3.48 2.21 -17.71
C ASN A 18 4.27 0.97 -18.16
N PRO A 19 5.58 1.06 -18.38
CA PRO A 19 6.37 -0.06 -18.88
C PRO A 19 6.31 -1.33 -18.02
N MET A 20 5.99 -1.22 -16.72
CA MET A 20 5.97 -2.36 -15.80
C MET A 20 4.67 -3.19 -15.86
N ASN A 21 3.58 -2.67 -16.44
CA ASN A 21 2.31 -3.40 -16.47
C ASN A 21 2.10 -4.27 -17.72
N GLY A 22 3.08 -4.30 -18.65
CA GLY A 22 3.01 -5.15 -19.83
C GLY A 22 1.92 -4.74 -20.83
N ARG A 23 1.58 -3.47 -20.89
CA ARG A 23 0.62 -2.88 -21.82
C ARG A 23 1.25 -1.74 -22.60
N GLY A 24 1.04 -1.72 -23.92
CA GLY A 24 1.43 -0.61 -24.78
C GLY A 24 0.42 0.54 -24.74
N ILE A 25 0.68 1.57 -25.51
CA ILE A 25 -0.10 2.83 -25.51
C ILE A 25 -1.55 2.62 -25.98
N HIS A 26 -1.80 1.63 -26.85
CA HIS A 26 -3.14 1.28 -27.33
C HIS A 26 -3.77 0.14 -26.55
N GLY A 27 -3.17 -0.29 -25.42
CA GLY A 27 -3.64 -1.37 -24.57
C GLY A 27 -3.26 -2.78 -25.03
N GLU A 28 -2.50 -2.90 -26.12
CA GLU A 28 -1.95 -4.18 -26.62
C GLU A 28 -0.98 -4.80 -25.60
N ILE A 29 -0.85 -6.13 -25.68
CA ILE A 29 0.13 -6.84 -24.83
C ILE A 29 1.54 -6.51 -25.30
N ALA A 30 2.39 -6.09 -24.38
CA ALA A 30 3.78 -5.75 -24.58
C ALA A 30 4.66 -6.41 -23.51
N PRO A 31 5.96 -6.58 -23.74
CA PRO A 31 6.88 -7.05 -22.71
C PRO A 31 6.85 -6.10 -21.49
N ALA A 32 6.66 -6.66 -20.30
CA ALA A 32 6.73 -5.90 -19.05
C ALA A 32 8.20 -5.65 -18.67
N LEU A 33 8.49 -4.44 -18.23
CA LEU A 33 9.79 -4.12 -17.65
C LEU A 33 9.93 -4.80 -16.28
N ASP A 34 10.97 -5.60 -16.13
CA ASP A 34 11.38 -6.16 -14.84
C ASP A 34 12.29 -5.16 -14.13
N LEU A 35 11.69 -4.34 -13.25
CA LEU A 35 12.42 -3.28 -12.55
C LEU A 35 13.56 -3.80 -11.66
N PRO A 36 13.42 -4.89 -10.90
CA PRO A 36 14.53 -5.52 -10.19
C PRO A 36 15.71 -5.85 -11.11
N LYS A 37 15.47 -6.54 -12.22
CA LYS A 37 16.53 -6.86 -13.18
C LYS A 37 17.17 -5.64 -13.81
N LEU A 38 16.41 -4.59 -14.04
CA LEU A 38 16.96 -3.32 -14.50
C LEU A 38 17.92 -2.72 -13.48
N CYS A 39 17.55 -2.73 -12.19
CA CYS A 39 18.42 -2.26 -11.11
C CYS A 39 19.70 -3.10 -11.03
N GLU A 40 19.60 -4.43 -11.11
CA GLU A 40 20.72 -5.34 -11.13
C GLU A 40 21.66 -5.08 -12.33
N ALA A 41 21.08 -4.85 -13.51
CA ALA A 41 21.84 -4.51 -14.72
C ALA A 41 22.60 -3.18 -14.61
N MET A 42 22.12 -2.26 -13.77
CA MET A 42 22.81 -1.00 -13.41
C MET A 42 23.88 -1.18 -12.32
N GLY A 43 24.13 -2.40 -11.85
CA GLY A 43 25.10 -2.68 -10.81
C GLY A 43 24.61 -2.46 -9.38
N ILE A 44 23.30 -2.38 -9.16
CA ILE A 44 22.71 -2.21 -7.83
C ILE A 44 22.53 -3.60 -7.21
N GLU A 45 23.31 -3.91 -6.18
CA GLU A 45 23.28 -5.23 -5.52
C GLU A 45 22.12 -5.37 -4.52
N HIS A 46 21.66 -4.26 -3.95
CA HIS A 46 20.65 -4.27 -2.90
C HIS A 46 19.30 -3.78 -3.43
N VAL A 47 18.49 -4.73 -3.91
CA VAL A 47 17.14 -4.47 -4.41
C VAL A 47 16.14 -5.23 -3.56
N ARG A 48 15.21 -4.52 -2.93
CA ARG A 48 14.18 -5.11 -2.05
C ARG A 48 12.79 -4.78 -2.58
N ILE A 49 11.91 -5.77 -2.61
CA ILE A 49 10.50 -5.58 -2.94
C ILE A 49 9.69 -5.78 -1.67
N VAL A 50 8.81 -4.85 -1.36
CA VAL A 50 7.96 -4.90 -0.17
C VAL A 50 6.56 -4.39 -0.46
N ASP A 51 5.54 -5.03 0.13
CA ASP A 51 4.18 -4.51 0.13
C ASP A 51 4.07 -3.39 1.18
N PRO A 52 3.72 -2.15 0.81
CA PRO A 52 3.61 -1.04 1.77
C PRO A 52 2.49 -1.24 2.81
N PHE A 53 1.59 -2.20 2.62
CA PHE A 53 0.54 -2.49 3.59
C PHE A 53 0.97 -3.54 4.63
N ASP A 54 2.06 -4.26 4.40
CA ASP A 54 2.80 -4.93 5.47
C ASP A 54 3.70 -3.92 6.17
N VAL A 55 3.11 -3.17 7.09
CA VAL A 55 3.77 -2.05 7.78
C VAL A 55 5.03 -2.50 8.51
N LYS A 56 5.02 -3.70 9.11
CA LYS A 56 6.18 -4.23 9.83
C LYS A 56 7.32 -4.59 8.90
N ALA A 57 7.02 -5.27 7.79
CA ALA A 57 8.03 -5.61 6.79
C ALA A 57 8.60 -4.35 6.13
N LEU A 58 7.73 -3.36 5.81
CA LEU A 58 8.18 -2.09 5.26
C LEU A 58 9.10 -1.34 6.22
N GLU A 59 8.74 -1.23 7.50
CA GLU A 59 9.56 -0.58 8.53
C GLU A 59 10.94 -1.26 8.65
N GLN A 60 10.96 -2.58 8.68
CA GLN A 60 12.20 -3.35 8.75
C GLN A 60 13.09 -3.08 7.52
N VAL A 61 12.53 -3.18 6.31
CA VAL A 61 13.27 -2.94 5.07
C VAL A 61 13.79 -1.50 5.00
N LEU A 62 12.97 -0.52 5.38
CA LEU A 62 13.39 0.88 5.43
C LEU A 62 14.58 1.07 6.37
N ARG A 63 14.52 0.50 7.57
CA ARG A 63 15.60 0.59 8.57
C ARG A 63 16.89 -0.06 8.04
N GLU A 64 16.80 -1.30 7.57
CA GLU A 64 17.96 -2.04 7.04
C GLU A 64 18.64 -1.30 5.89
N GLU A 65 17.87 -0.80 4.93
CA GLU A 65 18.43 -0.20 3.71
C GLU A 65 18.85 1.27 3.90
N THR A 66 18.29 1.99 4.86
CA THR A 66 18.75 3.36 5.17
C THR A 66 20.01 3.39 6.03
N GLU A 67 20.23 2.36 6.86
CA GLU A 67 21.45 2.19 7.64
C GLU A 67 22.64 1.61 6.84
N ARG A 68 22.36 1.09 5.64
CA ARG A 68 23.36 0.49 4.77
C ARG A 68 24.26 1.54 4.14
N ASP A 69 25.57 1.36 4.23
CA ASP A 69 26.56 2.20 3.54
C ASP A 69 26.82 1.69 2.10
N ALA A 70 25.73 1.58 1.33
CA ALA A 70 25.76 1.19 -0.08
C ALA A 70 24.50 1.71 -0.80
N LEU A 71 24.57 1.76 -2.14
CA LEU A 71 23.39 2.06 -2.95
C LEU A 71 22.38 0.93 -2.85
N SER A 72 21.16 1.28 -2.46
CA SER A 72 20.04 0.34 -2.38
C SER A 72 18.77 0.90 -3.00
N VAL A 73 17.91 0.00 -3.48
CA VAL A 73 16.60 0.33 -4.05
C VAL A 73 15.51 -0.47 -3.34
N ILE A 74 14.52 0.22 -2.83
CA ILE A 74 13.32 -0.37 -2.24
C ILE A 74 12.16 -0.15 -3.22
N ILE A 75 11.60 -1.24 -3.75
CA ILE A 75 10.42 -1.21 -4.61
C ILE A 75 9.20 -1.47 -3.72
N SER A 76 8.53 -0.40 -3.33
CA SER A 76 7.27 -0.44 -2.59
C SER A 76 6.13 -0.75 -3.56
N ARG A 77 5.75 -2.04 -3.65
CA ARG A 77 4.87 -2.55 -4.71
C ARG A 77 3.51 -2.96 -4.16
N ARG A 78 2.49 -2.26 -4.62
CA ARG A 78 1.10 -2.65 -4.42
C ARG A 78 0.21 -2.04 -5.51
N PRO A 79 -0.64 -2.83 -6.20
CA PRO A 79 -1.56 -2.29 -7.19
C PRO A 79 -2.47 -1.22 -6.61
N CYS A 80 -2.71 -0.16 -7.39
CA CYS A 80 -3.66 0.88 -7.03
C CYS A 80 -5.05 0.27 -6.78
N ALA A 81 -5.71 0.66 -5.68
CA ALA A 81 -7.03 0.14 -5.32
C ALA A 81 -8.09 0.34 -6.42
N LEU A 82 -7.92 1.36 -7.27
CA LEU A 82 -8.85 1.66 -8.36
C LEU A 82 -8.75 0.69 -9.56
N ILE A 83 -7.63 -0.04 -9.70
CA ILE A 83 -7.46 -1.04 -10.77
C ILE A 83 -7.70 -2.47 -10.29
N VAL A 84 -7.82 -2.69 -8.97
CA VAL A 84 -8.12 -3.99 -8.40
C VAL A 84 -9.60 -4.30 -8.63
N LYS A 85 -9.88 -5.36 -9.39
CA LYS A 85 -11.26 -5.75 -9.74
C LYS A 85 -12.00 -6.44 -8.60
N GLU A 86 -11.27 -7.09 -7.70
CA GLU A 86 -11.85 -7.78 -6.55
C GLU A 86 -12.32 -6.77 -5.50
N LYS A 87 -13.63 -6.71 -5.30
CA LYS A 87 -14.21 -5.91 -4.22
C LYS A 87 -14.03 -6.66 -2.91
N ARG A 88 -13.33 -6.05 -1.96
CA ARG A 88 -13.21 -6.54 -0.59
C ARG A 88 -14.30 -5.92 0.27
N ALA A 89 -14.77 -6.66 1.27
CA ALA A 89 -15.70 -6.13 2.25
C ALA A 89 -15.11 -4.89 2.94
N PRO A 90 -15.89 -3.81 3.12
CA PRO A 90 -15.43 -2.66 3.87
C PRO A 90 -15.12 -3.05 5.31
N TYR A 91 -14.20 -2.33 5.92
CA TYR A 91 -13.88 -2.48 7.33
C TYR A 91 -14.92 -1.74 8.19
N ALA A 92 -15.11 -2.24 9.40
CA ALA A 92 -15.92 -1.58 10.43
C ALA A 92 -15.10 -1.38 11.70
N CYS A 93 -15.59 -0.54 12.60
CA CYS A 93 -14.99 -0.33 13.92
C CYS A 93 -15.81 -1.06 14.97
N ASP A 94 -15.17 -1.95 15.69
CA ASP A 94 -15.71 -2.56 16.91
C ASP A 94 -15.60 -1.54 18.05
N ALA A 95 -16.76 -1.02 18.47
CA ALA A 95 -16.83 0.03 19.50
C ALA A 95 -16.36 -0.47 20.89
N GLU A 96 -16.48 -1.77 21.18
CA GLU A 96 -16.06 -2.34 22.45
C GLU A 96 -14.54 -2.42 22.57
N LYS A 97 -13.87 -2.69 21.44
CA LYS A 97 -12.40 -2.77 21.36
C LYS A 97 -11.76 -1.39 21.14
N CYS A 98 -12.50 -0.44 20.55
CA CYS A 98 -11.94 0.87 20.21
C CYS A 98 -11.64 1.68 21.47
N ARG A 99 -10.42 2.19 21.58
CA ARG A 99 -9.97 3.05 22.68
C ARG A 99 -9.82 4.52 22.28
N ALA A 100 -10.40 4.94 21.16
CA ALA A 100 -10.37 6.30 20.63
C ALA A 100 -8.94 6.91 20.52
N CYS A 101 -7.91 6.06 20.42
CA CYS A 101 -6.49 6.47 20.45
C CYS A 101 -6.03 7.25 19.21
N GLY A 102 -6.81 7.23 18.11
CA GLY A 102 -6.54 7.96 16.88
C GLY A 102 -5.40 7.42 16.00
N MET A 103 -4.77 6.28 16.34
CA MET A 103 -3.67 5.70 15.54
C MET A 103 -4.08 5.45 14.08
N CYS A 104 -5.28 4.92 13.85
CA CYS A 104 -5.80 4.66 12.51
C CYS A 104 -6.01 5.94 11.69
N MET A 105 -6.23 7.07 12.31
CA MET A 105 -6.39 8.36 11.61
C MET A 105 -5.08 8.89 11.04
N ARG A 106 -3.94 8.48 11.61
CA ARG A 106 -2.60 8.92 11.15
C ARG A 106 -2.25 8.42 9.75
N ILE A 107 -2.94 7.37 9.26
CA ILE A 107 -2.74 6.89 7.89
C ILE A 107 -3.39 7.80 6.83
N GLY A 108 -4.16 8.82 7.23
CA GLY A 108 -4.81 9.76 6.31
C GLY A 108 -5.89 9.15 5.44
N CYS A 109 -6.51 8.02 5.85
CA CYS A 109 -7.55 7.37 5.06
C CYS A 109 -8.83 8.23 4.99
N PRO A 110 -9.35 8.56 3.80
CA PRO A 110 -10.55 9.39 3.65
C PRO A 110 -11.82 8.71 4.16
N ALA A 111 -11.83 7.38 4.28
CA ALA A 111 -12.98 6.64 4.80
C ALA A 111 -13.08 6.68 6.33
N ILE A 112 -12.03 7.07 7.07
CA ILE A 112 -12.04 7.07 8.54
C ILE A 112 -12.50 8.42 9.06
N ARG A 113 -13.58 8.43 9.86
CA ARG A 113 -14.15 9.61 10.51
C ARG A 113 -14.00 9.50 12.02
N LYS A 114 -13.60 10.59 12.66
CA LYS A 114 -13.57 10.68 14.11
C LYS A 114 -15.01 10.81 14.65
N THR A 115 -15.30 10.10 15.73
CA THR A 115 -16.53 10.26 16.53
C THR A 115 -16.19 10.67 17.96
N GLU A 116 -17.19 10.92 18.78
CA GLU A 116 -16.98 11.25 20.21
C GLU A 116 -16.34 10.10 20.99
N THR A 117 -16.69 8.86 20.64
CA THR A 117 -16.26 7.65 21.36
C THR A 117 -15.21 6.81 20.64
N GLY A 118 -14.79 7.21 19.43
CA GLY A 118 -13.85 6.42 18.64
C GLY A 118 -13.74 6.86 17.18
N VAL A 119 -13.92 5.91 16.28
CA VAL A 119 -13.93 6.17 14.83
C VAL A 119 -15.06 5.42 14.16
N TRP A 120 -15.54 5.96 13.06
CA TRP A 120 -16.48 5.33 12.15
C TRP A 120 -15.84 5.21 10.76
N ILE A 121 -16.16 4.15 10.03
CA ILE A 121 -15.64 3.92 8.67
C ILE A 121 -16.78 4.10 7.68
N ASP A 122 -16.59 5.02 6.74
CA ASP A 122 -17.50 5.25 5.64
C ASP A 122 -17.38 4.11 4.61
N HIS A 123 -18.36 3.22 4.60
CA HIS A 123 -18.39 2.06 3.71
C HIS A 123 -18.46 2.44 2.23
N THR A 124 -18.92 3.65 1.90
CA THR A 124 -18.96 4.13 0.50
C THR A 124 -17.58 4.48 -0.04
N GLN A 125 -16.65 4.83 0.85
CA GLN A 125 -15.27 5.18 0.52
C GLN A 125 -14.27 4.07 0.86
N CYS A 126 -14.67 3.10 1.68
CA CYS A 126 -13.78 2.03 2.11
C CYS A 126 -13.60 0.98 1.02
N VAL A 127 -12.36 0.79 0.58
CA VAL A 127 -12.00 -0.23 -0.42
C VAL A 127 -11.58 -1.58 0.21
N GLY A 128 -11.74 -1.76 1.51
CA GLY A 128 -11.40 -3.00 2.20
C GLY A 128 -9.92 -3.36 2.19
N CYS A 129 -9.03 -2.38 2.12
CA CYS A 129 -7.59 -2.62 1.94
C CYS A 129 -6.87 -3.20 3.17
N GLY A 130 -7.46 -3.09 4.36
CA GLY A 130 -6.92 -3.65 5.59
C GLY A 130 -5.87 -2.82 6.34
N LEU A 131 -5.37 -1.73 5.75
CA LEU A 131 -4.28 -0.95 6.35
C LEU A 131 -4.62 -0.42 7.75
N CYS A 132 -5.85 0.04 7.95
CA CYS A 132 -6.29 0.54 9.27
C CYS A 132 -6.32 -0.55 10.34
N GLY A 133 -6.63 -1.80 9.96
CA GLY A 133 -6.53 -2.95 10.87
C GLY A 133 -5.10 -3.24 11.28
N ASN A 134 -4.14 -3.16 10.34
CA ASN A 134 -2.72 -3.40 10.61
C ASN A 134 -2.09 -2.40 11.59
N VAL A 135 -2.59 -1.15 11.60
CA VAL A 135 -2.07 -0.11 12.50
C VAL A 135 -2.85 0.00 13.81
N CYS A 136 -3.96 -0.72 13.95
CA CYS A 136 -4.77 -0.67 15.17
C CYS A 136 -4.19 -1.59 16.25
N PRO A 137 -3.64 -1.06 17.36
CA PRO A 137 -3.02 -1.90 18.40
C PRO A 137 -4.04 -2.70 19.21
N PHE A 138 -5.32 -2.36 19.10
CA PHE A 138 -6.41 -2.99 19.85
C PHE A 138 -7.23 -3.99 19.01
N GLY A 139 -6.90 -4.14 17.71
CA GLY A 139 -7.67 -4.99 16.81
C GLY A 139 -9.14 -4.57 16.66
N ALA A 140 -9.42 -3.28 16.83
CA ALA A 140 -10.78 -2.74 16.76
C ALA A 140 -11.28 -2.53 15.32
N LEU A 141 -10.43 -2.69 14.31
CA LEU A 141 -10.78 -2.44 12.91
C LEU A 141 -10.64 -3.73 12.11
N GLY A 142 -11.75 -4.19 11.55
CA GLY A 142 -11.83 -5.44 10.79
C GLY A 142 -13.02 -5.45 9.84
N THR A 143 -13.20 -6.54 9.10
CA THR A 143 -14.43 -6.79 8.35
C THR A 143 -15.54 -7.22 9.30
N GLU A 144 -16.79 -6.88 9.01
CA GLU A 144 -17.93 -7.32 9.80
C GLU A 144 -17.95 -8.85 9.88
N GLY A 145 -17.87 -9.38 11.11
CA GLY A 145 -17.88 -10.82 11.38
C GLY A 145 -16.51 -11.51 11.44
N ALA A 146 -15.41 -10.73 11.52
CA ALA A 146 -14.06 -11.27 11.73
C ALA A 146 -13.62 -11.20 13.20
#